data_fe951a7012481db60e9c0ef533809169
#
_entry.id   fe951a7012481db60e9c0ef533809169
#
_cell.length_a   1.000
_cell.length_b   1.000
_cell.length_c   1.000
_cell.angle_alpha   90.00
_cell.angle_beta   90.00
_cell.angle_gamma   90.00
#
_symmetry.space_group_name_H-M   'P 1'
#
loop_
_entity.id
_entity.type
_entity.pdbx_description
1 polymer ?
#
loop_
_entity_poly.entity_id
_entity_poly.type
_entity_poly.pdbx_seq_one_letter_code
_entity_poly.pdbx_strand_id
1 'polypeptide(L)'
;MKSLRLIGIGFLMMMPFLAIKAQKALTPEDLEAWKQISARTISNDGQWAAVVFTPWRGDSEVQLMSLDGKNVQMYPTASEVKFSSSSAFALIKRVPAIALTDSLKLKKVKSDKMPMDELLIRNLKSGAEWEIDSLKGYKLAEEGDWVAYQRTRKKSILE
;
A
#
# COMPACT_ATOMS: atom_id res chain seq x y z
N MET A 1 -35.86 -63.22 14.74
CA MET A 1 -34.94 -62.32 15.40
C MET A 1 -33.55 -62.23 14.76
N LYS A 2 -33.30 -62.80 13.56
CA LYS A 2 -31.99 -62.74 12.86
C LYS A 2 -31.94 -61.60 11.80
N SER A 3 -33.02 -61.05 11.35
CA SER A 3 -33.08 -60.00 10.33
C SER A 3 -32.80 -58.58 10.85
N LEU A 4 -32.96 -58.33 12.15
CA LEU A 4 -32.78 -57.00 12.73
C LEU A 4 -31.30 -56.61 12.91
N ARG A 5 -30.40 -57.61 12.98
CA ARG A 5 -28.95 -57.41 13.16
C ARG A 5 -28.22 -57.04 11.85
N LEU A 6 -28.77 -57.43 10.70
CA LEU A 6 -28.18 -57.09 9.40
C LEU A 6 -28.49 -55.65 8.97
N ILE A 7 -29.60 -55.09 9.41
CA ILE A 7 -30.01 -53.69 9.07
C ILE A 7 -29.12 -52.67 9.80
N GLY A 8 -28.68 -52.99 11.03
CA GLY A 8 -27.76 -52.12 11.81
C GLY A 8 -26.36 -51.99 11.23
N ILE A 9 -25.85 -53.03 10.55
CA ILE A 9 -24.51 -52.98 9.92
C ILE A 9 -24.52 -52.17 8.60
N GLY A 10 -25.64 -52.24 7.86
CA GLY A 10 -25.79 -51.45 6.63
C GLY A 10 -25.86 -49.93 6.87
N PHE A 11 -26.42 -49.51 8.00
CA PHE A 11 -26.52 -48.07 8.33
C PHE A 11 -25.22 -47.44 8.80
N LEU A 12 -24.30 -48.26 9.35
CA LEU A 12 -22.96 -47.78 9.77
C LEU A 12 -22.03 -47.54 8.58
N MET A 13 -22.27 -48.17 7.43
CA MET A 13 -21.44 -48.04 6.23
C MET A 13 -21.86 -46.88 5.33
N MET A 14 -22.92 -46.18 5.66
CA MET A 14 -23.49 -45.05 4.89
C MET A 14 -23.24 -43.69 5.55
N MET A 15 -22.17 -43.59 6.41
CA MET A 15 -21.69 -42.29 6.83
C MET A 15 -21.09 -41.60 5.61
N PRO A 16 -21.69 -40.47 5.16
CA PRO A 16 -21.07 -39.71 4.09
C PRO A 16 -19.67 -39.31 4.59
N PHE A 17 -18.66 -39.60 3.80
CA PHE A 17 -17.36 -38.98 3.95
C PHE A 17 -17.60 -37.47 3.88
N LEU A 18 -17.78 -36.84 5.03
CA LEU A 18 -17.66 -35.39 5.15
C LEU A 18 -16.25 -35.09 4.70
N ALA A 19 -16.14 -34.68 3.43
CA ALA A 19 -14.89 -34.22 2.89
C ALA A 19 -14.47 -33.02 3.76
N ILE A 20 -13.65 -33.28 4.75
CA ILE A 20 -12.95 -32.24 5.51
C ILE A 20 -12.12 -31.53 4.46
N LYS A 21 -12.59 -30.36 4.02
CA LYS A 21 -11.76 -29.49 3.21
C LYS A 21 -10.57 -29.12 4.08
N ALA A 22 -9.47 -29.83 3.87
CA ALA A 22 -8.21 -29.46 4.50
C ALA A 22 -7.95 -28.00 4.15
N GLN A 23 -7.75 -27.16 5.15
CA GLN A 23 -7.35 -25.77 4.92
C GLN A 23 -6.05 -25.82 4.12
N LYS A 24 -5.99 -25.04 3.05
CA LYS A 24 -4.77 -24.90 2.25
C LYS A 24 -3.62 -24.53 3.17
N ALA A 25 -2.54 -25.30 3.16
CA ALA A 25 -1.34 -24.94 3.88
C ALA A 25 -0.81 -23.61 3.34
N LEU A 26 -0.41 -22.72 4.26
CA LEU A 26 0.20 -21.45 3.88
C LEU A 26 1.53 -21.72 3.17
N THR A 27 1.69 -21.10 2.01
CA THR A 27 2.95 -21.13 1.26
C THR A 27 3.73 -19.84 1.49
N PRO A 28 5.04 -19.80 1.21
CA PRO A 28 5.81 -18.56 1.27
C PRO A 28 5.20 -17.43 0.43
N GLU A 29 4.59 -17.76 -0.72
CA GLU A 29 3.93 -16.81 -1.61
C GLU A 29 2.67 -16.22 -0.96
N ASP A 30 1.93 -17.02 -0.19
CA ASP A 30 0.76 -16.53 0.56
C ASP A 30 1.20 -15.51 1.64
N LEU A 31 2.39 -15.69 2.25
CA LEU A 31 2.96 -14.76 3.22
C LEU A 31 3.40 -13.44 2.55
N GLU A 32 3.96 -13.51 1.35
CA GLU A 32 4.34 -12.31 0.57
C GLU A 32 3.12 -11.48 0.15
N ALA A 33 1.97 -12.12 -0.03
CA ALA A 33 0.71 -11.44 -0.33
C ALA A 33 0.11 -10.69 0.88
N TRP A 34 0.56 -10.98 2.10
CA TRP A 34 0.03 -10.34 3.29
C TRP A 34 0.55 -8.93 3.42
N LYS A 35 -0.37 -8.00 3.56
CA LYS A 35 -0.10 -6.59 3.80
C LYS A 35 -0.61 -6.22 5.18
N GLN A 36 0.21 -5.50 5.93
CA GLN A 36 -0.20 -4.88 7.18
C GLN A 36 -0.52 -3.41 6.98
N ILE A 37 -1.44 -2.89 7.77
CA ILE A 37 -1.69 -1.46 7.84
C ILE A 37 -0.60 -0.85 8.72
N SER A 38 0.33 -0.12 8.11
CA SER A 38 1.44 0.53 8.81
C SER A 38 1.09 1.94 9.29
N ALA A 39 0.21 2.63 8.59
CA ALA A 39 -0.28 3.93 8.99
C ALA A 39 -1.71 4.16 8.49
N ARG A 40 -2.44 5.00 9.21
CA ARG A 40 -3.79 5.44 8.86
C ARG A 40 -3.96 6.89 9.28
N THR A 41 -4.66 7.66 8.48
CA THR A 41 -4.97 9.05 8.78
C THR A 41 -6.32 9.42 8.18
N ILE A 42 -6.97 10.41 8.78
CA ILE A 42 -8.26 10.98 8.33
C ILE A 42 -8.03 12.48 8.16
N SER A 43 -8.63 13.06 7.12
CA SER A 43 -8.60 14.51 6.91
C SER A 43 -9.34 15.24 8.03
N ASN A 44 -8.96 16.48 8.32
CA ASN A 44 -9.55 17.25 9.42
C ASN A 44 -11.05 17.52 9.23
N ASP A 45 -11.52 17.58 7.99
CA ASP A 45 -12.95 17.72 7.68
C ASP A 45 -13.72 16.38 7.77
N GLY A 46 -13.02 15.27 8.04
CA GLY A 46 -13.63 13.95 8.16
C GLY A 46 -14.18 13.39 6.85
N GLN A 47 -13.82 13.94 5.67
CA GLN A 47 -14.36 13.47 4.39
C GLN A 47 -13.45 12.47 3.67
N TRP A 48 -12.17 12.43 4.03
CA TRP A 48 -11.19 11.55 3.41
C TRP A 48 -10.44 10.73 4.44
N ALA A 49 -10.13 9.51 4.06
CA ALA A 49 -9.24 8.63 4.82
C ALA A 49 -8.12 8.14 3.93
N ALA A 50 -6.98 7.90 4.52
CA ALA A 50 -5.86 7.27 3.84
C ALA A 50 -5.24 6.18 4.71
N VAL A 51 -4.87 5.08 4.06
CA VAL A 51 -4.28 3.90 4.70
C VAL A 51 -3.01 3.52 3.95
N VAL A 52 -1.94 3.29 4.68
CA VAL A 52 -0.68 2.79 4.14
C VAL A 52 -0.62 1.29 4.37
N PHE A 53 -0.54 0.53 3.30
CA PHE A 53 -0.32 -0.91 3.33
C PHE A 53 1.15 -1.21 3.09
N THR A 54 1.74 -1.98 3.96
CA THR A 54 3.13 -2.43 3.85
C THR A 54 3.15 -3.95 3.79
N PRO A 55 3.60 -4.56 2.71
CA PRO A 55 3.77 -6.00 2.63
C PRO A 55 4.98 -6.44 3.47
N TRP A 56 5.05 -7.73 3.78
CA TRP A 56 6.24 -8.31 4.41
C TRP A 56 7.50 -8.06 3.56
N ARG A 57 7.35 -8.18 2.24
CA ARG A 57 8.41 -7.94 1.26
C ARG A 57 7.83 -7.29 0.03
N GLY A 58 8.41 -6.16 -0.39
CA GLY A 58 7.93 -5.43 -1.56
C GLY A 58 7.58 -3.99 -1.25
N ASP A 59 6.98 -3.33 -2.23
CA ASP A 59 6.66 -1.90 -2.17
C ASP A 59 5.41 -1.65 -1.33
N SER A 60 5.48 -0.62 -0.50
CA SER A 60 4.29 -0.10 0.19
C SER A 60 3.35 0.60 -0.79
N GLU A 61 2.09 0.69 -0.44
CA GLU A 61 1.09 1.43 -1.20
C GLU A 61 0.18 2.23 -0.29
N VAL A 62 -0.33 3.34 -0.78
CA VAL A 62 -1.32 4.17 -0.10
C VAL A 62 -2.66 4.01 -0.78
N GLN A 63 -3.68 3.69 -0.01
CA GLN A 63 -5.07 3.79 -0.44
C GLN A 63 -5.66 5.09 0.11
N LEU A 64 -6.07 5.97 -0.77
CA LEU A 64 -6.81 7.18 -0.47
C LEU A 64 -8.28 6.96 -0.82
N MET A 65 -9.18 7.23 0.12
CA MET A 65 -10.60 7.02 -0.07
C MET A 65 -11.43 8.17 0.49
N SER A 66 -12.52 8.51 -0.21
CA SER A 66 -13.56 9.36 0.36
C SER A 66 -14.46 8.53 1.29
N LEU A 67 -14.88 9.09 2.42
CA LEU A 67 -15.70 8.36 3.39
C LEU A 67 -17.13 8.08 2.92
N ASP A 68 -17.57 8.71 1.83
CA ASP A 68 -18.81 8.36 1.14
C ASP A 68 -18.68 7.10 0.24
N GLY A 69 -17.47 6.55 0.14
CA GLY A 69 -17.16 5.33 -0.63
C GLY A 69 -17.12 5.49 -2.15
N LYS A 70 -17.34 6.71 -2.68
CA LYS A 70 -17.40 6.92 -4.13
C LYS A 70 -16.03 7.03 -4.80
N ASN A 71 -15.04 7.51 -4.08
CA ASN A 71 -13.69 7.69 -4.60
C ASN A 71 -12.71 6.82 -3.81
N VAL A 72 -12.09 5.87 -4.49
CA VAL A 72 -11.02 5.03 -3.95
C VAL A 72 -9.87 5.04 -4.94
N GLN A 73 -8.69 5.40 -4.49
CA GLN A 73 -7.50 5.49 -5.32
C GLN A 73 -6.31 4.85 -4.65
N MET A 74 -5.55 4.06 -5.42
CA MET A 74 -4.35 3.38 -4.96
C MET A 74 -3.12 4.05 -5.55
N TYR A 75 -2.14 4.32 -4.70
CA TYR A 75 -0.85 4.89 -5.07
C TYR A 75 0.24 3.86 -4.78
N PRO A 76 0.76 3.19 -5.81
CA PRO A 76 1.84 2.23 -5.66
C PRO A 76 3.14 2.94 -5.25
N THR A 77 4.03 2.22 -4.58
CA THR A 77 5.32 2.71 -4.07
C THR A 77 5.20 3.87 -3.07
N ALA A 78 4.01 4.18 -2.61
CA ALA A 78 3.77 5.23 -1.64
C ALA A 78 3.99 4.72 -0.21
N SER A 79 4.77 5.47 0.57
CA SER A 79 5.19 5.10 1.93
C SER A 79 4.62 6.01 3.02
N GLU A 80 4.14 7.19 2.65
CA GLU A 80 3.62 8.18 3.59
C GLU A 80 2.50 8.98 2.95
N VAL A 81 1.51 9.37 3.76
CA VAL A 81 0.43 10.26 3.36
C VAL A 81 0.11 11.23 4.49
N LYS A 82 -0.10 12.50 4.13
CA LYS A 82 -0.54 13.56 5.05
C LYS A 82 -1.62 14.40 4.39
N PHE A 83 -2.57 14.87 5.18
CA PHE A 83 -3.56 15.86 4.75
C PHE A 83 -3.15 17.25 5.19
N SER A 84 -3.42 18.26 4.36
CA SER A 84 -3.29 19.67 4.77
C SER A 84 -4.31 20.01 5.85
N SER A 85 -4.03 21.07 6.63
CA SER A 85 -4.87 21.46 7.76
C SER A 85 -6.30 21.83 7.35
N SER A 86 -6.48 22.42 6.17
CA SER A 86 -7.80 22.72 5.60
C SER A 86 -8.46 21.53 4.90
N SER A 87 -7.78 20.37 4.82
CA SER A 87 -8.24 19.21 4.04
C SER A 87 -8.37 19.47 2.53
N ALA A 88 -7.69 20.48 2.01
CA ALA A 88 -7.71 20.78 0.58
C ALA A 88 -6.81 19.84 -0.24
N PHE A 89 -5.73 19.35 0.37
CA PHE A 89 -4.71 18.55 -0.31
C PHE A 89 -4.33 17.30 0.50
N ALA A 90 -4.03 16.23 -0.23
CA ALA A 90 -3.29 15.08 0.27
C ALA A 90 -1.87 15.11 -0.31
N LEU A 91 -0.87 14.94 0.55
CA LEU A 91 0.54 14.81 0.19
C LEU A 91 0.92 13.35 0.33
N ILE A 92 1.37 12.75 -0.75
CA ILE A 92 1.70 11.34 -0.84
C ILE A 92 3.16 11.22 -1.22
N LYS A 93 3.98 10.70 -0.32
CA LYS A 93 5.40 10.45 -0.58
C LYS A 93 5.55 9.09 -1.23
N ARG A 94 6.15 9.06 -2.41
CA ARG A 94 6.50 7.85 -3.14
C ARG A 94 8.00 7.59 -3.04
N VAL A 95 8.36 6.34 -2.91
CA VAL A 95 9.75 5.89 -2.87
C VAL A 95 10.05 5.06 -4.12
N PRO A 96 11.28 5.00 -4.58
CA PRO A 96 11.64 4.15 -5.70
C PRO A 96 11.32 2.69 -5.43
N ALA A 97 10.80 1.98 -6.43
CA ALA A 97 10.46 0.57 -6.30
C ALA A 97 11.68 -0.25 -5.83
N ILE A 98 11.44 -1.18 -4.90
CA ILE A 98 12.49 -2.02 -4.31
C ILE A 98 13.20 -2.82 -5.40
N ALA A 99 12.46 -3.41 -6.33
CA ALA A 99 13.03 -4.17 -7.44
C ALA A 99 14.00 -3.33 -8.30
N LEU A 100 13.67 -2.05 -8.53
CA LEU A 100 14.54 -1.13 -9.25
C LEU A 100 15.81 -0.82 -8.44
N THR A 101 15.64 -0.46 -7.17
CA THR A 101 16.79 -0.11 -6.30
C THR A 101 17.73 -1.29 -6.11
N ASP A 102 17.21 -2.50 -5.93
CA ASP A 102 18.01 -3.70 -5.77
C ASP A 102 18.74 -4.07 -7.07
N SER A 103 18.10 -3.96 -8.21
CA SER A 103 18.75 -4.14 -9.53
C SER A 103 19.92 -3.15 -9.72
N LEU A 104 19.73 -1.87 -9.35
CA LEU A 104 20.77 -0.85 -9.46
C LEU A 104 21.92 -1.09 -8.47
N LYS A 105 21.63 -1.55 -7.25
CA LYS A 105 22.65 -1.95 -6.28
C LYS A 105 23.49 -3.13 -6.77
N LEU A 106 22.84 -4.16 -7.36
CA LEU A 106 23.55 -5.28 -7.97
C LEU A 106 24.48 -4.85 -9.11
N LYS A 107 24.07 -3.84 -9.87
CA LYS A 107 24.90 -3.21 -10.91
C LYS A 107 25.95 -2.25 -10.36
N LYS A 108 26.06 -2.12 -9.03
CA LYS A 108 26.99 -1.21 -8.33
C LYS A 108 26.87 0.25 -8.79
N VAL A 109 25.66 0.70 -9.09
CA VAL A 109 25.38 2.09 -9.44
C VAL A 109 25.70 2.97 -8.23
N LYS A 110 26.39 4.09 -8.46
CA LYS A 110 26.74 5.04 -7.40
C LYS A 110 25.47 5.67 -6.78
N SER A 111 25.54 5.99 -5.50
CA SER A 111 24.41 6.54 -4.73
C SER A 111 23.85 7.85 -5.29
N ASP A 112 24.69 8.67 -5.90
CA ASP A 112 24.30 9.93 -6.55
C ASP A 112 23.48 9.74 -7.85
N LYS A 113 23.51 8.52 -8.40
CA LYS A 113 22.76 8.12 -9.59
C LYS A 113 21.55 7.23 -9.27
N MET A 114 21.31 6.95 -7.99
CA MET A 114 20.14 6.20 -7.58
C MET A 114 18.88 7.05 -7.76
N PRO A 115 17.73 6.43 -8.07
CA PRO A 115 16.46 7.13 -8.10
C PRO A 115 16.13 7.70 -6.71
N MET A 116 15.46 8.82 -6.70
CA MET A 116 15.11 9.55 -5.48
C MET A 116 13.60 9.47 -5.23
N ASP A 117 13.21 9.84 -4.02
CA ASP A 117 11.82 9.94 -3.65
C ASP A 117 11.08 11.01 -4.47
N GLU A 118 9.78 10.89 -4.53
CA GLU A 118 8.86 11.81 -5.19
C GLU A 118 7.78 12.25 -4.21
N LEU A 119 7.26 13.44 -4.39
CA LEU A 119 6.10 13.94 -3.67
C LEU A 119 4.96 14.20 -4.65
N LEU A 120 3.87 13.49 -4.47
CA LEU A 120 2.62 13.72 -5.18
C LEU A 120 1.71 14.57 -4.28
N ILE A 121 1.24 15.67 -4.81
CA ILE A 121 0.26 16.55 -4.16
C ILE A 121 -1.05 16.43 -4.91
N ARG A 122 -2.08 15.93 -4.24
CA ARG A 122 -3.42 15.78 -4.81
C ARG A 122 -4.38 16.78 -4.20
N ASN A 123 -5.06 17.54 -5.04
CA ASN A 123 -6.20 18.33 -4.62
C ASN A 123 -7.41 17.42 -4.40
N LEU A 124 -7.95 17.39 -3.19
CA LEU A 124 -9.01 16.46 -2.82
C LEU A 124 -10.37 16.81 -3.44
N LYS A 125 -10.57 18.09 -3.76
CA LYS A 125 -11.82 18.58 -4.36
C LYS A 125 -11.85 18.40 -5.87
N SER A 126 -10.78 18.80 -6.57
CA SER A 126 -10.72 18.75 -8.04
C SER A 126 -10.14 17.42 -8.56
N GLY A 127 -9.43 16.67 -7.73
CA GLY A 127 -8.69 15.48 -8.14
C GLY A 127 -7.40 15.78 -8.92
N ALA A 128 -7.02 17.05 -9.09
CA ALA A 128 -5.78 17.43 -9.78
C ALA A 128 -4.56 16.98 -8.99
N GLU A 129 -3.54 16.54 -9.69
CA GLU A 129 -2.30 16.01 -9.12
C GLU A 129 -1.09 16.76 -9.67
N TRP A 130 -0.11 17.01 -8.79
CA TRP A 130 1.20 17.57 -9.11
C TRP A 130 2.28 16.69 -8.57
N GLU A 131 3.24 16.34 -9.41
CA GLU A 131 4.38 15.50 -9.05
C GLU A 131 5.63 16.35 -8.89
N ILE A 132 6.36 16.12 -7.82
CA ILE A 132 7.64 16.75 -7.50
C ILE A 132 8.68 15.63 -7.43
N ASP A 133 9.51 15.55 -8.45
CA ASP A 133 10.60 14.59 -8.56
C ASP A 133 11.83 14.98 -7.73
N SER A 134 12.75 14.05 -7.53
CA SER A 134 14.03 14.27 -6.88
C SER A 134 13.89 14.90 -5.49
N LEU A 135 12.90 14.44 -4.74
CA LEU A 135 12.59 14.93 -3.41
C LEU A 135 13.72 14.57 -2.43
N LYS A 136 14.26 15.57 -1.73
CA LYS A 136 15.16 15.37 -0.58
C LYS A 136 14.40 15.37 0.73
N GLY A 137 13.33 16.13 0.82
CA GLY A 137 12.46 16.23 1.99
C GLY A 137 11.38 17.27 1.80
N TYR A 138 10.35 17.19 2.63
CA TYR A 138 9.28 18.19 2.66
C TYR A 138 8.79 18.42 4.10
N LYS A 139 8.16 19.54 4.30
CA LYS A 139 7.43 19.87 5.53
C LYS A 139 6.07 20.45 5.15
N LEU A 140 5.05 19.96 5.81
CA LEU A 140 3.70 20.51 5.77
C LEU A 140 3.55 21.45 6.97
N ALA A 141 2.96 22.62 6.76
CA ALA A 141 2.62 23.53 7.83
C ALA A 141 1.53 22.90 8.74
N GLU A 142 1.63 23.16 10.04
CA GLU A 142 0.62 22.72 11.01
C GLU A 142 -0.68 23.52 10.83
N GLU A 143 -0.57 24.79 10.47
CA GLU A 143 -1.68 25.66 10.14
C GLU A 143 -1.54 26.21 8.71
N GLY A 144 -2.65 26.29 7.97
CA GLY A 144 -2.68 26.68 6.58
C GLY A 144 -2.24 25.55 5.62
N ASP A 145 -2.28 25.83 4.32
CA ASP A 145 -2.04 24.86 3.24
C ASP A 145 -0.65 25.04 2.60
N TRP A 146 0.35 25.36 3.42
CA TRP A 146 1.71 25.60 2.92
C TRP A 146 2.54 24.32 2.97
N VAL A 147 3.20 24.03 1.88
CA VAL A 147 4.15 22.93 1.76
C VAL A 147 5.51 23.48 1.35
N ALA A 148 6.51 23.25 2.18
CA ALA A 148 7.90 23.52 1.83
C ALA A 148 8.56 22.21 1.42
N TYR A 149 9.25 22.18 0.28
CA TYR A 149 9.96 21.00 -0.16
C TYR A 149 11.36 21.35 -0.68
N GLN A 150 12.28 20.41 -0.57
CA GLN A 150 13.63 20.53 -1.08
C GLN A 150 13.85 19.45 -2.15
N ARG A 151 14.35 19.87 -3.31
CA ARG A 151 14.77 18.98 -4.39
C ARG A 151 16.28 18.86 -4.44
N THR A 152 16.76 17.68 -4.82
CA THR A 152 18.17 17.51 -5.14
C THR A 152 18.41 18.00 -6.57
N ARG A 153 19.37 18.93 -6.74
CA ARG A 153 19.80 19.32 -8.08
C ARG A 153 20.52 18.14 -8.75
N LYS A 154 20.00 17.67 -9.86
CA LYS A 154 20.82 16.87 -10.80
C LYS A 154 21.93 17.80 -11.28
N LYS A 155 23.20 17.41 -11.05
CA LYS A 155 24.34 18.12 -11.63
C LYS A 155 24.20 17.99 -13.14
N SER A 156 23.82 19.06 -13.86
CA SER A 156 23.94 19.10 -15.31
C SER A 156 25.43 19.01 -15.64
N ILE A 157 25.83 17.90 -16.21
CA ILE A 157 27.13 17.81 -16.87
C ILE A 157 26.95 18.64 -18.14
N LEU A 158 27.43 19.86 -18.10
CA LEU A 158 27.68 20.61 -19.33
C LEU A 158 28.87 19.88 -19.98
N GLU A 159 28.60 19.11 -21.02
CA GLU A 159 29.61 18.66 -21.96
C GLU A 159 30.13 19.84 -22.79
#